data_04b74044153888be838797960eecf88b
#
_entry.id   04b74044153888be838797960eecf88b
#
_cell.length_a   1.000
_cell.length_b   1.000
_cell.length_c   1.000
_cell.angle_alpha   90.00
_cell.angle_beta   90.00
_cell.angle_gamma   90.00
#
_symmetry.space_group_name_H-M   'P 1'
#
loop_
_entity.id
_entity.type
_entity.pdbx_description
1 polymer ?
#
loop_
_entity_poly.entity_id
_entity_poly.type
_entity_poly.pdbx_seq_one_letter_code
_entity_poly.pdbx_strand_id
1 'polypeptide(L)'
;MKLPTETENVFSALRQSAKPKPVSAIEKLIEDAPDRELCRINALAFAARHGLDEDDVIGAFLHGARLGLFDMSWNILCPACGGILDSGATLKTVRQAEYRCVLCARGREPTLDEMVEVTFTISPRVRRIAAHDPGTLSWLEYYRQIFWSSGVDLPDDETFAKWVKETTLDSRELLPGE
;
A
#
# COMPACT_ATOMS: atom_id res chain seq x y z
N MET A 1 -14.00 14.43 9.93
CA MET A 1 -12.85 15.35 10.20
C MET A 1 -12.83 16.38 9.05
N LYS A 2 -12.83 17.70 9.33
CA LYS A 2 -12.67 18.67 8.23
C LYS A 2 -11.24 18.61 7.71
N LEU A 3 -11.09 18.37 6.42
CA LEU A 3 -9.78 18.39 5.75
C LEU A 3 -9.15 19.79 5.84
N PRO A 4 -7.83 19.91 5.93
CA PRO A 4 -7.14 21.19 5.89
C PRO A 4 -7.46 21.96 4.60
N THR A 5 -7.44 23.28 4.63
CA THR A 5 -7.73 24.16 3.46
C THR A 5 -6.84 23.85 2.25
N GLU A 6 -5.58 23.45 2.48
CA GLU A 6 -4.68 23.01 1.41
C GLU A 6 -5.19 21.76 0.70
N THR A 7 -5.72 20.79 1.45
CA THR A 7 -6.28 19.55 0.91
C THR A 7 -7.52 19.83 0.05
N GLU A 8 -8.38 20.78 0.44
CA GLU A 8 -9.53 21.22 -0.36
C GLU A 8 -9.10 21.82 -1.72
N ASN A 9 -8.02 22.60 -1.75
CA ASN A 9 -7.48 23.14 -2.99
C ASN A 9 -6.97 22.03 -3.92
N VAL A 10 -6.34 21.01 -3.35
CA VAL A 10 -5.84 19.85 -4.10
C VAL A 10 -7.01 19.04 -4.68
N PHE A 11 -8.07 18.82 -3.89
CA PHE A 11 -9.29 18.16 -4.41
C PHE A 11 -9.99 18.99 -5.49
N SER A 12 -10.01 20.32 -5.37
CA SER A 12 -10.54 21.18 -6.42
C SER A 12 -9.77 21.01 -7.74
N ALA A 13 -8.43 20.89 -7.68
CA ALA A 13 -7.61 20.63 -8.85
C ALA A 13 -7.83 19.20 -9.39
N LEU A 14 -8.01 18.22 -8.53
CA LEU A 14 -8.29 16.83 -8.92
C LEU A 14 -9.64 16.72 -9.64
N ARG A 15 -10.69 17.40 -9.15
CA ARG A 15 -12.01 17.45 -9.81
C ARG A 15 -11.96 18.07 -11.22
N GLN A 16 -10.96 18.88 -11.52
CA GLN A 16 -10.75 19.43 -12.87
C GLN A 16 -9.97 18.49 -13.79
N SER A 17 -9.22 17.53 -13.22
CA SER A 17 -8.28 16.68 -13.95
C SER A 17 -8.76 15.25 -14.12
N ALA A 18 -9.77 14.81 -13.35
CA ALA A 18 -10.26 13.44 -13.32
C ALA A 18 -11.79 13.38 -13.32
N LYS A 19 -12.34 12.19 -13.60
CA LYS A 19 -13.79 11.96 -13.62
C LYS A 19 -14.41 12.15 -12.22
N PRO A 20 -15.64 12.70 -12.14
CA PRO A 20 -16.27 13.00 -10.83
C PRO A 20 -16.49 11.81 -9.93
N LYS A 21 -16.92 10.65 -10.47
CA LYS A 21 -17.21 9.45 -9.67
C LYS A 21 -15.99 8.90 -8.93
N PRO A 22 -14.84 8.63 -9.60
CA PRO A 22 -13.62 8.23 -8.92
C PRO A 22 -13.16 9.24 -7.87
N VAL A 23 -13.21 10.55 -8.20
CA VAL A 23 -12.79 11.61 -7.26
C VAL A 23 -13.64 11.59 -6.01
N SER A 24 -14.97 11.52 -6.12
CA SER A 24 -15.86 11.43 -4.95
C SER A 24 -15.62 10.17 -4.11
N ALA A 25 -15.32 9.05 -4.75
CA ALA A 25 -14.97 7.82 -4.03
C ALA A 25 -13.63 7.94 -3.29
N ILE A 26 -12.63 8.60 -3.87
CA ILE A 26 -11.34 8.89 -3.25
C ILE A 26 -11.50 9.87 -2.07
N GLU A 27 -12.31 10.93 -2.21
CA GLU A 27 -12.61 11.86 -1.13
C GLU A 27 -13.20 11.11 0.07
N LYS A 28 -14.21 10.29 -0.17
CA LYS A 28 -14.85 9.48 0.86
C LYS A 28 -13.86 8.50 1.51
N LEU A 29 -13.00 7.85 0.73
CA LEU A 29 -11.95 6.98 1.25
C LEU A 29 -11.05 7.74 2.23
N ILE A 30 -10.57 8.92 1.86
CA ILE A 30 -9.66 9.72 2.70
C ILE A 30 -10.35 10.22 3.97
N GLU A 31 -11.64 10.51 3.92
CA GLU A 31 -12.40 11.01 5.08
C GLU A 31 -12.78 9.91 6.06
N ASP A 32 -13.25 8.77 5.57
CA ASP A 32 -13.96 7.78 6.38
C ASP A 32 -13.14 6.51 6.66
N ALA A 33 -12.15 6.17 5.80
CA ALA A 33 -11.47 4.89 5.91
C ALA A 33 -10.50 4.82 7.11
N PRO A 34 -10.33 3.64 7.71
CA PRO A 34 -9.28 3.40 8.68
C PRO A 34 -7.89 3.50 8.02
N ASP A 35 -6.87 3.79 8.81
CA ASP A 35 -5.51 4.05 8.36
C ASP A 35 -4.94 2.96 7.44
N ARG A 36 -5.24 1.70 7.73
CA ARG A 36 -4.76 0.56 6.91
C ARG A 36 -5.29 0.57 5.47
N GLU A 37 -6.48 1.12 5.24
CA GLU A 37 -7.05 1.21 3.88
C GLU A 37 -6.47 2.38 3.08
N LEU A 38 -5.75 3.28 3.74
CA LEU A 38 -5.04 4.40 3.12
C LEU A 38 -3.57 4.07 2.82
N CYS A 39 -3.12 2.88 3.20
CA CYS A 39 -1.79 2.36 2.90
C CYS A 39 -1.85 1.40 1.71
N ARG A 40 -1.00 1.62 0.72
CA ARG A 40 -0.86 0.75 -0.46
C ARG A 40 -2.16 0.44 -1.19
N ILE A 41 -2.93 1.45 -1.48
CA ILE A 41 -4.16 1.33 -2.24
C ILE A 41 -3.83 0.81 -3.64
N ASN A 42 -4.42 -0.34 -4.01
CA ASN A 42 -4.39 -0.85 -5.37
C ASN A 42 -5.56 -0.25 -6.15
N ALA A 43 -5.28 0.51 -7.21
CA ALA A 43 -6.30 1.22 -7.98
C ALA A 43 -7.31 0.28 -8.65
N LEU A 44 -6.86 -0.89 -9.14
CA LEU A 44 -7.75 -1.88 -9.77
C LEU A 44 -8.69 -2.52 -8.74
N ALA A 45 -8.16 -2.92 -7.58
CA ALA A 45 -8.98 -3.45 -6.50
C ALA A 45 -9.98 -2.39 -5.98
N PHE A 46 -9.58 -1.13 -5.93
CA PHE A 46 -10.46 -0.02 -5.58
C PHE A 46 -11.58 0.16 -6.62
N ALA A 47 -11.25 0.14 -7.92
CA ALA A 47 -12.24 0.22 -9.00
C ALA A 47 -13.27 -0.91 -8.90
N ALA A 48 -12.82 -2.15 -8.74
CA ALA A 48 -13.68 -3.32 -8.60
C ALA A 48 -14.61 -3.21 -7.38
N ARG A 49 -14.07 -2.80 -6.21
CA ARG A 49 -14.85 -2.65 -4.97
C ARG A 49 -15.97 -1.60 -5.09
N HIS A 50 -15.73 -0.54 -5.84
CA HIS A 50 -16.67 0.58 -6.01
C HIS A 50 -17.51 0.48 -7.29
N GLY A 51 -17.31 -0.54 -8.13
CA GLY A 51 -18.00 -0.68 -9.41
C GLY A 51 -17.72 0.47 -10.38
N LEU A 52 -16.47 0.94 -10.38
CA LEU A 52 -15.99 2.05 -11.21
C LEU A 52 -15.17 1.55 -12.39
N ASP A 53 -15.08 2.36 -13.42
CA ASP A 53 -14.21 2.11 -14.56
C ASP A 53 -12.74 2.16 -14.14
N GLU A 54 -11.95 1.16 -14.55
CA GLU A 54 -10.55 0.99 -14.13
C GLU A 54 -9.66 2.12 -14.64
N ASP A 55 -9.80 2.52 -15.90
CA ASP A 55 -9.00 3.59 -16.51
C ASP A 55 -9.28 4.93 -15.84
N ASP A 56 -10.54 5.21 -15.53
CA ASP A 56 -10.95 6.43 -14.83
C ASP A 56 -10.39 6.47 -13.39
N VAL A 57 -10.37 5.33 -12.71
CA VAL A 57 -9.81 5.22 -11.35
C VAL A 57 -8.28 5.34 -11.36
N ILE A 58 -7.59 4.63 -12.26
CA ILE A 58 -6.14 4.73 -12.43
C ILE A 58 -5.77 6.18 -12.72
N GLY A 59 -6.47 6.83 -13.66
CA GLY A 59 -6.27 8.24 -13.99
C GLY A 59 -6.43 9.15 -12.77
N ALA A 60 -7.47 8.94 -11.96
CA ALA A 60 -7.71 9.75 -10.75
C ALA A 60 -6.59 9.57 -9.70
N PHE A 61 -6.12 8.34 -9.46
CA PHE A 61 -5.01 8.09 -8.54
C PHE A 61 -3.69 8.68 -9.05
N LEU A 62 -3.38 8.58 -10.34
CA LEU A 62 -2.19 9.18 -10.95
C LEU A 62 -2.21 10.72 -10.85
N HIS A 63 -3.36 11.35 -11.15
CA HIS A 63 -3.53 12.79 -10.94
C HIS A 63 -3.42 13.16 -9.46
N GLY A 64 -4.01 12.37 -8.56
CA GLY A 64 -3.90 12.55 -7.13
C GLY A 64 -2.45 12.48 -6.64
N ALA A 65 -1.67 11.52 -7.11
CA ALA A 65 -0.25 11.40 -6.80
C ALA A 65 0.55 12.62 -7.31
N ARG A 66 0.29 13.05 -8.53
CA ARG A 66 0.92 14.26 -9.10
C ARG A 66 0.60 15.52 -8.31
N LEU A 67 -0.59 15.62 -7.75
CA LEU A 67 -1.04 16.74 -6.92
C LEU A 67 -0.59 16.62 -5.45
N GLY A 68 0.05 15.52 -5.07
CA GLY A 68 0.56 15.30 -3.70
C GLY A 68 -0.47 14.76 -2.72
N LEU A 69 -1.61 14.22 -3.19
CA LEU A 69 -2.56 13.50 -2.34
C LEU A 69 -2.02 12.14 -1.92
N PHE A 70 -1.29 11.49 -2.81
CA PHE A 70 -0.73 10.15 -2.61
C PHE A 70 0.75 10.10 -2.95
N ASP A 71 1.46 9.26 -2.24
CA ASP A 71 2.79 8.78 -2.59
C ASP A 71 2.62 7.48 -3.38
N MET A 72 3.10 7.45 -4.62
CA MET A 72 3.04 6.28 -5.49
C MET A 72 4.27 5.40 -5.30
N SER A 73 4.07 4.09 -5.20
CA SER A 73 5.15 3.10 -5.06
C SER A 73 5.06 2.02 -6.12
N TRP A 74 6.23 1.63 -6.61
CA TRP A 74 6.45 0.45 -7.45
C TRP A 74 7.01 -0.65 -6.56
N ASN A 75 6.26 -1.72 -6.36
CA ASN A 75 6.62 -2.82 -5.49
C ASN A 75 7.02 -4.03 -6.33
N ILE A 76 8.14 -4.65 -5.98
CA ILE A 76 8.54 -5.93 -6.56
C ILE A 76 8.04 -7.02 -5.63
N LEU A 77 7.24 -7.92 -6.15
CA LEU A 77 6.56 -8.96 -5.39
C LEU A 77 7.24 -10.31 -5.54
N CYS A 78 7.18 -11.11 -4.49
CA CYS A 78 7.48 -12.52 -4.58
C CYS A 78 6.29 -13.26 -5.22
N PRO A 79 6.43 -13.90 -6.39
CA PRO A 79 5.30 -14.56 -7.05
C PRO A 79 4.79 -15.80 -6.29
N ALA A 80 5.56 -16.29 -5.30
CA ALA A 80 5.17 -17.44 -4.51
C ALA A 80 4.34 -17.10 -3.26
N CYS A 81 4.61 -15.95 -2.60
CA CYS A 81 3.94 -15.59 -1.34
C CYS A 81 3.37 -14.16 -1.34
N GLY A 82 3.56 -13.39 -2.40
CA GLY A 82 3.12 -11.99 -2.47
C GLY A 82 3.87 -11.02 -1.55
N GLY A 83 4.95 -11.49 -0.91
CA GLY A 83 5.79 -10.59 -0.09
C GLY A 83 6.51 -9.58 -0.94
N ILE A 84 6.65 -8.35 -0.46
CA ILE A 84 7.34 -7.28 -1.14
C ILE A 84 8.84 -7.48 -0.95
N LEU A 85 9.54 -7.60 -2.07
CA LEU A 85 10.99 -7.81 -2.13
C LEU A 85 11.75 -6.48 -2.20
N ASP A 86 11.14 -5.50 -2.86
CA ASP A 86 11.68 -4.15 -3.02
C ASP A 86 10.55 -3.17 -3.28
N SER A 87 10.74 -1.90 -2.94
CA SER A 87 9.77 -0.83 -3.15
C SER A 87 10.47 0.48 -3.46
N GLY A 88 10.02 1.17 -4.48
CA GLY A 88 10.61 2.44 -4.89
C GLY A 88 9.60 3.40 -5.51
N ALA A 89 9.94 4.69 -5.51
CA ALA A 89 9.12 5.74 -6.11
C ALA A 89 9.09 5.67 -7.66
N THR A 90 10.01 4.96 -8.27
CA THR A 90 10.07 4.78 -9.73
C THR A 90 10.56 3.38 -10.06
N LEU A 91 10.12 2.85 -11.20
CA LEU A 91 10.60 1.55 -11.71
C LEU A 91 12.12 1.56 -11.99
N LYS A 92 12.74 2.72 -12.20
CA LYS A 92 14.18 2.86 -12.40
C LYS A 92 15.01 2.55 -11.16
N THR A 93 14.39 2.52 -9.98
CA THR A 93 15.06 2.13 -8.73
C THR A 93 15.18 0.62 -8.59
N VAL A 94 14.41 -0.15 -9.35
CA VAL A 94 14.52 -1.62 -9.44
C VAL A 94 15.78 -1.96 -10.22
N ARG A 95 16.86 -2.29 -9.50
CA ARG A 95 18.20 -2.47 -10.11
C ARG A 95 18.81 -3.86 -9.89
N GLN A 96 18.15 -4.71 -9.13
CA GLN A 96 18.69 -6.04 -8.85
C GLN A 96 18.33 -6.99 -9.99
N ALA A 97 19.32 -7.74 -10.44
CA ALA A 97 19.11 -8.80 -11.43
C ALA A 97 18.39 -10.01 -10.83
N GLU A 98 18.50 -10.19 -9.50
CA GLU A 98 17.85 -11.27 -8.77
C GLU A 98 17.40 -10.76 -7.39
N TYR A 99 16.19 -11.13 -6.99
CA TYR A 99 15.64 -10.88 -5.67
C TYR A 99 15.46 -12.21 -4.90
N ARG A 100 15.85 -12.24 -3.63
CA ARG A 100 15.65 -13.39 -2.76
C ARG A 100 14.60 -13.09 -1.71
N CYS A 101 13.53 -13.87 -1.72
CA CYS A 101 12.47 -13.75 -0.72
C CYS A 101 12.93 -14.31 0.62
N VAL A 102 12.79 -13.52 1.68
CA VAL A 102 13.17 -13.95 3.06
C VAL A 102 12.29 -15.06 3.61
N LEU A 103 11.02 -15.15 3.17
CA LEU A 103 10.10 -16.20 3.60
C LEU A 103 10.27 -17.50 2.78
N CYS A 104 10.33 -17.38 1.46
CA CYS A 104 10.39 -18.54 0.56
C CYS A 104 11.81 -19.03 0.31
N ALA A 105 12.82 -18.25 0.70
CA ALA A 105 14.24 -18.50 0.46
C ALA A 105 14.61 -18.78 -1.03
N ARG A 106 13.73 -18.43 -1.97
CA ARG A 106 13.91 -18.63 -3.41
C ARG A 106 14.41 -17.33 -4.07
N GLY A 107 15.44 -17.46 -4.90
CA GLY A 107 15.86 -16.41 -5.83
C GLY A 107 14.90 -16.30 -7.01
N ARG A 108 14.67 -15.09 -7.49
CA ARG A 108 13.81 -14.79 -8.64
C ARG A 108 14.40 -13.64 -9.44
N GLU A 109 14.39 -13.81 -10.77
CA GLU A 109 14.60 -12.69 -11.67
C GLU A 109 13.30 -11.91 -11.81
N PRO A 110 13.32 -10.57 -11.67
CA PRO A 110 12.11 -9.77 -11.76
C PRO A 110 11.53 -9.78 -13.16
N THR A 111 10.24 -10.08 -13.27
CA THR A 111 9.45 -9.92 -14.50
C THR A 111 8.40 -8.84 -14.26
N LEU A 112 8.17 -7.97 -15.25
CA LEU A 112 7.23 -6.87 -15.13
C LEU A 112 5.79 -7.37 -14.96
N ASP A 113 5.44 -8.44 -15.64
CA ASP A 113 4.05 -8.92 -15.72
C ASP A 113 3.60 -9.64 -14.44
N GLU A 114 4.52 -10.31 -13.74
CA GLU A 114 4.16 -11.19 -12.62
C GLU A 114 4.61 -10.65 -11.26
N MET A 115 5.54 -9.70 -11.26
CA MET A 115 6.23 -9.29 -10.02
C MET A 115 6.10 -7.80 -9.71
N VAL A 116 5.39 -7.02 -10.51
CA VAL A 116 5.28 -5.58 -10.27
C VAL A 116 3.87 -5.19 -9.87
N GLU A 117 3.76 -4.51 -8.74
CA GLU A 117 2.54 -3.88 -8.27
C GLU A 117 2.74 -2.37 -8.15
N VAL A 118 1.75 -1.59 -8.59
CA VAL A 118 1.71 -0.15 -8.34
C VAL A 118 0.66 0.15 -7.28
N THR A 119 1.07 0.84 -6.23
CA THR A 119 0.18 1.21 -5.13
C THR A 119 0.30 2.69 -4.78
N PHE A 120 -0.74 3.18 -4.09
CA PHE A 120 -0.85 4.57 -3.67
C PHE A 120 -1.07 4.61 -2.16
N THR A 121 -0.19 5.31 -1.44
CA THR A 121 -0.35 5.55 0.01
C THR A 121 -0.71 7.02 0.22
N ILE A 122 -1.67 7.31 1.10
CA ILE A 122 -2.02 8.70 1.40
C ILE A 122 -0.77 9.48 1.82
N SER A 123 -0.61 10.69 1.30
CA SER A 123 0.53 11.53 1.68
C SER A 123 0.41 11.99 3.15
N PRO A 124 1.50 11.98 3.96
CA PRO A 124 1.48 12.46 5.33
C PRO A 124 1.10 13.94 5.46
N ARG A 125 1.17 14.70 4.37
CA ARG A 125 0.71 16.10 4.31
C ARG A 125 -0.80 16.22 4.29
N VAL A 126 -1.50 15.20 3.80
CA VAL A 126 -2.97 15.14 3.72
C VAL A 126 -3.54 14.51 4.98
N ARG A 127 -3.05 13.31 5.33
CA ARG A 127 -3.44 12.59 6.52
C ARG A 127 -2.29 11.70 6.97
N ARG A 128 -1.83 11.89 8.21
CA ARG A 128 -0.80 11.02 8.79
C ARG A 128 -1.45 9.71 9.25
N ILE A 129 -0.90 8.60 8.82
CA ILE A 129 -1.32 7.24 9.18
C ILE A 129 -0.18 6.47 9.83
N ALA A 130 -0.48 5.40 10.55
CA ALA A 130 0.52 4.59 11.25
C ALA A 130 1.60 4.01 10.31
N ALA A 131 1.24 3.68 9.08
CA ALA A 131 2.18 3.16 8.07
C ALA A 131 3.30 4.15 7.67
N HIS A 132 3.16 5.46 7.95
CA HIS A 132 4.23 6.44 7.74
C HIS A 132 5.37 6.31 8.75
N ASP A 133 5.13 5.61 9.86
CA ASP A 133 6.15 5.28 10.85
C ASP A 133 6.04 3.77 11.18
N PRO A 134 6.59 2.90 10.30
CA PRO A 134 6.44 1.45 10.41
C PRO A 134 6.91 0.87 11.75
N GLY A 135 7.83 1.55 12.44
CA GLY A 135 8.31 1.14 13.76
C GLY A 135 7.25 1.22 14.87
N THR A 136 6.13 1.92 14.62
CA THR A 136 5.00 2.02 15.58
C THR A 136 3.92 0.96 15.37
N LEU A 137 3.98 0.22 14.25
CA LEU A 137 3.03 -0.83 13.94
C LEU A 137 3.28 -2.06 14.82
N SER A 138 2.20 -2.70 15.26
CA SER A 138 2.32 -4.07 15.75
C SER A 138 2.89 -4.94 14.62
N TRP A 139 3.57 -6.04 14.98
CA TRP A 139 4.18 -6.90 13.96
C TRP A 139 3.14 -7.45 12.96
N LEU A 140 1.90 -7.71 13.39
CA LEU A 140 0.80 -8.12 12.53
C LEU A 140 0.42 -7.04 11.52
N GLU A 141 0.26 -5.80 11.98
CA GLU A 141 -0.02 -4.66 11.11
C GLU A 141 1.17 -4.32 10.20
N TYR A 142 2.40 -4.52 10.67
CA TYR A 142 3.59 -4.39 9.83
C TYR A 142 3.55 -5.37 8.65
N TYR A 143 3.25 -6.66 8.92
CA TYR A 143 3.12 -7.65 7.85
C TYR A 143 2.01 -7.29 6.87
N ARG A 144 0.86 -6.80 7.34
CA ARG A 144 -0.27 -6.42 6.50
C ARG A 144 -0.01 -5.17 5.67
N GLN A 145 0.53 -4.14 6.28
CA GLN A 145 0.63 -2.83 5.64
C GLN A 145 1.96 -2.63 4.91
N ILE A 146 3.03 -3.33 5.32
CA ILE A 146 4.37 -3.11 4.80
C ILE A 146 4.93 -4.30 4.04
N PHE A 147 4.75 -5.52 4.57
CA PHE A 147 5.45 -6.70 4.04
C PHE A 147 4.72 -7.37 2.88
N TRP A 148 3.42 -7.60 2.97
CA TRP A 148 2.67 -8.24 1.89
C TRP A 148 2.07 -7.22 0.92
N SER A 149 1.90 -7.67 -0.33
CA SER A 149 1.18 -6.91 -1.34
C SER A 149 -0.28 -6.69 -0.95
N SER A 150 -0.89 -5.65 -1.49
CA SER A 150 -2.30 -5.33 -1.26
C SER A 150 -3.27 -6.40 -1.78
N GLY A 151 -2.80 -7.27 -2.67
CA GLY A 151 -3.59 -8.37 -3.26
C GLY A 151 -3.51 -9.69 -2.49
N VAL A 152 -2.73 -9.78 -1.40
CA VAL A 152 -2.67 -10.98 -0.58
C VAL A 152 -3.86 -11.02 0.37
N ASP A 153 -4.67 -12.05 0.23
CA ASP A 153 -5.78 -12.31 1.14
C ASP A 153 -5.25 -12.90 2.44
N LEU A 154 -5.15 -12.07 3.46
CA LEU A 154 -4.69 -12.47 4.78
C LEU A 154 -5.88 -12.88 5.64
N PRO A 155 -5.72 -13.91 6.50
CA PRO A 155 -6.76 -14.29 7.44
C PRO A 155 -7.11 -13.13 8.39
N ASP A 156 -8.25 -13.22 9.04
CA ASP A 156 -8.63 -12.29 10.10
C ASP A 156 -7.62 -12.26 11.25
N ASP A 157 -7.70 -11.21 12.09
CA ASP A 157 -6.73 -10.96 13.15
C ASP A 157 -6.61 -12.10 14.15
N GLU A 158 -7.74 -12.75 14.48
CA GLU A 158 -7.78 -13.84 15.45
C GLU A 158 -7.10 -15.09 14.89
N THR A 159 -7.47 -15.47 13.67
CA THR A 159 -6.89 -16.63 12.96
C THR A 159 -5.39 -16.43 12.74
N PHE A 160 -4.98 -15.23 12.33
CA PHE A 160 -3.56 -14.94 12.11
C PHE A 160 -2.77 -14.95 13.42
N ALA A 161 -3.28 -14.37 14.49
CA ALA A 161 -2.64 -14.38 15.80
C ALA A 161 -2.50 -15.82 16.36
N LYS A 162 -3.53 -16.66 16.16
CA LYS A 162 -3.49 -18.07 16.53
C LYS A 162 -2.42 -18.81 15.75
N TRP A 163 -2.38 -18.65 14.43
CA TRP A 163 -1.37 -19.29 13.57
C TRP A 163 0.05 -18.91 13.98
N VAL A 164 0.29 -17.64 14.25
CA VAL A 164 1.59 -17.17 14.72
C VAL A 164 1.96 -17.78 16.05
N LYS A 165 1.05 -17.78 17.02
CA LYS A 165 1.28 -18.39 18.34
C LYS A 165 1.64 -19.89 18.20
N GLU A 166 1.00 -20.60 17.29
CA GLU A 166 1.26 -22.02 17.04
C GLU A 166 2.59 -22.28 16.33
N THR A 167 3.06 -21.33 15.52
CA THR A 167 4.31 -21.46 14.74
C THR A 167 5.52 -20.80 15.38
N THR A 168 5.32 -19.94 16.39
CA THR A 168 6.41 -19.27 17.09
C THR A 168 7.03 -20.21 18.12
N LEU A 169 8.33 -20.51 17.94
CA LEU A 169 9.10 -21.34 18.85
C LEU A 169 9.67 -20.54 20.03
N ASP A 170 10.09 -19.30 19.78
CA ASP A 170 10.64 -18.38 20.79
C ASP A 170 10.32 -16.95 20.37
N SER A 171 10.09 -16.08 21.35
CA SER A 171 9.85 -14.64 21.13
C SER A 171 10.63 -13.86 22.18
N ARG A 172 11.54 -12.99 21.72
CA ARG A 172 12.33 -12.08 22.56
C ARG A 172 12.22 -10.67 22.07
N GLU A 173 12.09 -9.77 23.01
CA GLU A 173 12.27 -8.34 22.74
C GLU A 173 13.76 -8.04 22.79
N LEU A 174 14.34 -7.60 21.67
CA LEU A 174 15.74 -7.22 21.58
C LEU A 174 15.88 -5.73 21.93
N LEU A 175 16.78 -5.43 22.84
CA LEU A 175 17.15 -4.04 23.14
C LEU A 175 18.13 -3.52 22.06
N PRO A 176 18.18 -2.19 21.82
CA PRO A 176 19.13 -1.63 20.89
C PRO A 176 20.57 -2.02 21.23
N GLY A 177 21.23 -2.80 20.36
CA GLY A 177 22.61 -3.27 20.54
C GLY A 177 22.76 -4.72 21.01
N GLU A 178 21.68 -5.46 21.18
CA GLU A 178 21.70 -6.92 21.43
C GLU A 178 21.65 -7.73 20.14
#